data_9dbe3ddf664f0a6b54ab293c71e76857
#
_entry.id   9dbe3ddf664f0a6b54ab293c71e76857
#
_cell.length_a   1.000
_cell.length_b   1.000
_cell.length_c   1.000
_cell.angle_alpha   90.00
_cell.angle_beta   90.00
_cell.angle_gamma   90.00
#
_symmetry.space_group_name_H-M   'P 1'
#
loop_
_entity.id
_entity.type
_entity.pdbx_description
1 polymer ?
#
loop_
_entity_poly.entity_id
_entity_poly.type
_entity_poly.pdbx_seq_one_letter_code
_entity_poly.pdbx_strand_id
1 'polypeptide(L)'
;MLLGNGCLCCITRTDLQQALRRMVIERERGELPDFRRIVIETSGLADPSPILQTFATDRALGSVFHVEAVVTVVDAVTGAETLGWSAEARKQAILADRLVVTKTDVAGEGAGAALSAQLRTLNPGAEIYEAVNGDIDPTYLTNPASDYRNAFVAEAAHSDGIGSFVFTENAPLAWPVFAKTMDALMQLRGPDLLRVKGFLNVKDCKGPVVVQFVQHLAHPPVELQSWPDDGRRSRVVFITRNISEQQVRELLEALRKLV
;
A
#
# COMPACT_ATOMS: atom_id res chain seq x y z
N MET A 1 -3.42 -22.99 7.83
CA MET A 1 -4.46 -23.63 7.00
C MET A 1 -4.04 -23.53 5.54
N LEU A 2 -3.87 -24.64 4.85
CA LEU A 2 -3.66 -24.65 3.40
C LEU A 2 -5.04 -24.57 2.76
N LEU A 3 -5.30 -23.51 2.03
CA LEU A 3 -6.49 -23.42 1.18
C LEU A 3 -6.26 -24.39 0.01
N GLY A 4 -7.22 -25.28 -0.19
CA GLY A 4 -7.11 -26.48 -1.04
C GLY A 4 -6.41 -26.33 -2.38
N ASN A 5 -6.06 -27.42 -2.96
CA ASN A 5 -5.25 -27.79 -4.13
C ASN A 5 -5.00 -26.77 -5.27
N GLY A 6 -4.76 -25.49 -5.00
CA GLY A 6 -4.43 -24.48 -6.00
C GLY A 6 -3.59 -23.36 -5.43
N CYS A 7 -2.67 -22.81 -6.24
CA CYS A 7 -1.98 -21.57 -5.94
C CYS A 7 -3.00 -20.45 -5.66
N LEU A 8 -2.69 -19.51 -4.78
CA LEU A 8 -3.52 -18.31 -4.55
C LEU A 8 -3.80 -17.49 -5.84
N CYS A 9 -3.02 -17.71 -6.89
CA CYS A 9 -3.28 -17.19 -8.24
C CYS A 9 -4.55 -17.79 -8.90
N CYS A 10 -5.03 -18.97 -8.43
CA CYS A 10 -6.24 -19.65 -8.91
C CYS A 10 -7.37 -19.67 -7.86
N ILE A 11 -7.11 -19.16 -6.64
CA ILE A 11 -8.15 -19.05 -5.62
C ILE A 11 -9.10 -17.94 -6.06
N THR A 12 -10.35 -18.31 -6.26
CA THR A 12 -11.37 -17.32 -6.54
C THR A 12 -11.51 -16.42 -5.31
N ARG A 13 -11.86 -15.16 -5.55
CA ARG A 13 -12.16 -14.18 -4.51
C ARG A 13 -13.13 -14.75 -3.45
N THR A 14 -14.04 -15.61 -3.88
CA THR A 14 -15.03 -16.31 -3.07
C THR A 14 -14.39 -17.28 -2.06
N ASP A 15 -13.33 -17.99 -2.44
CA ASP A 15 -12.70 -18.98 -1.56
C ASP A 15 -11.97 -18.31 -0.39
N LEU A 16 -11.28 -17.19 -0.63
CA LEU A 16 -10.66 -16.39 0.42
C LEU A 16 -11.71 -15.83 1.39
N GLN A 17 -12.81 -15.29 0.86
CA GLN A 17 -13.90 -14.77 1.68
C GLN A 17 -14.52 -15.87 2.56
N GLN A 18 -14.76 -17.04 2.01
CA GLN A 18 -15.32 -18.17 2.75
C GLN A 18 -14.35 -18.65 3.84
N ALA A 19 -13.06 -18.78 3.52
CA ALA A 19 -12.04 -19.18 4.49
C ALA A 19 -11.95 -18.20 5.66
N LEU A 20 -11.92 -16.90 5.39
CA LEU A 20 -11.83 -15.88 6.45
C LEU A 20 -13.10 -15.88 7.32
N ARG A 21 -14.29 -15.97 6.74
CA ARG A 21 -15.55 -16.08 7.48
C ARG A 21 -15.60 -17.33 8.36
N ARG A 22 -15.16 -18.45 7.83
CA ARG A 22 -15.06 -19.70 8.57
C ARG A 22 -14.12 -19.57 9.77
N MET A 23 -12.92 -18.96 9.59
CA MET A 23 -11.99 -18.74 10.68
C MET A 23 -12.57 -17.87 11.80
N VAL A 24 -13.37 -16.85 11.46
CA VAL A 24 -14.07 -16.02 12.47
C VAL A 24 -15.06 -16.87 13.27
N ILE A 25 -15.90 -17.65 12.59
CA ILE A 25 -16.90 -18.51 13.24
C ILE A 25 -16.23 -19.56 14.13
N GLU A 26 -15.18 -20.24 13.64
CA GLU A 26 -14.46 -21.26 14.39
C GLU A 26 -13.75 -20.65 15.63
N ARG A 27 -13.22 -19.43 15.52
CA ARG A 27 -12.66 -18.69 16.66
C ARG A 27 -13.75 -18.37 17.70
N GLU A 28 -14.90 -17.86 17.29
CA GLU A 28 -16.03 -17.54 18.19
C GLU A 28 -16.56 -18.77 18.90
N ARG A 29 -16.47 -19.94 18.30
CA ARG A 29 -16.84 -21.24 18.90
C ARG A 29 -15.76 -21.84 19.80
N GLY A 30 -14.57 -21.22 19.86
CA GLY A 30 -13.43 -21.77 20.58
C GLY A 30 -12.77 -22.97 19.90
N GLU A 31 -13.09 -23.22 18.64
CA GLU A 31 -12.50 -24.29 17.81
C GLU A 31 -11.09 -23.88 17.29
N LEU A 32 -10.84 -22.59 17.21
CA LEU A 32 -9.53 -21.99 16.95
C LEU A 32 -9.06 -21.12 18.12
N PRO A 33 -7.74 -20.95 18.31
CA PRO A 33 -7.20 -20.00 19.28
C PRO A 33 -7.73 -18.58 19.01
N ASP A 34 -7.77 -17.75 20.06
CA ASP A 34 -8.11 -16.32 19.94
C ASP A 34 -6.96 -15.57 19.25
N PHE A 35 -6.97 -15.55 17.93
CA PHE A 35 -6.00 -14.83 17.12
C PHE A 35 -6.43 -13.38 16.91
N ARG A 36 -5.45 -12.47 16.87
CA ARG A 36 -5.66 -11.04 16.58
C ARG A 36 -5.16 -10.64 15.19
N ARG A 37 -4.41 -11.52 14.52
CA ARG A 37 -3.79 -11.25 13.23
C ARG A 37 -3.86 -12.48 12.34
N ILE A 38 -4.06 -12.23 11.05
CA ILE A 38 -3.95 -13.23 9.99
C ILE A 38 -2.86 -12.77 9.03
N VAL A 39 -1.98 -13.68 8.65
CA VAL A 39 -0.98 -13.48 7.61
C VAL A 39 -1.42 -14.26 6.39
N ILE A 40 -1.53 -13.58 5.24
CA ILE A 40 -1.86 -14.19 3.96
C ILE A 40 -0.59 -14.19 3.11
N GLU A 41 -0.03 -15.37 2.88
CA GLU A 41 1.07 -15.55 1.95
C GLU A 41 0.53 -15.88 0.57
N THR A 42 1.02 -15.16 -0.44
CA THR A 42 0.70 -15.41 -1.86
C THR A 42 1.87 -16.09 -2.55
N SER A 43 1.60 -16.73 -3.69
CA SER A 43 2.70 -17.15 -4.57
C SER A 43 3.40 -15.93 -5.17
N GLY A 44 4.68 -16.09 -5.55
CA GLY A 44 5.48 -15.02 -6.15
C GLY A 44 4.93 -14.49 -7.48
N LEU A 45 4.01 -15.20 -8.13
CA LEU A 45 3.37 -14.80 -9.39
C LEU A 45 1.98 -14.16 -9.17
N ALA A 46 1.51 -14.05 -7.93
CA ALA A 46 0.16 -13.59 -7.66
C ALA A 46 0.05 -12.06 -7.74
N ASP A 47 -0.99 -11.58 -8.41
CA ASP A 47 -1.43 -10.20 -8.29
C ASP A 47 -2.09 -10.00 -6.91
N PRO A 48 -1.59 -9.10 -6.05
CA PRO A 48 -2.19 -8.86 -4.74
C PRO A 48 -3.53 -8.11 -4.81
N SER A 49 -3.86 -7.49 -5.95
CA SER A 49 -5.04 -6.63 -6.09
C SER A 49 -6.37 -7.32 -5.78
N PRO A 50 -6.64 -8.57 -6.23
CA PRO A 50 -7.89 -9.26 -5.90
C PRO A 50 -8.08 -9.48 -4.40
N ILE A 51 -6.98 -9.71 -3.66
CA ILE A 51 -7.01 -9.86 -2.20
C ILE A 51 -7.40 -8.54 -1.54
N LEU A 52 -6.70 -7.46 -1.90
CA LEU A 52 -6.98 -6.11 -1.38
C LEU A 52 -8.42 -5.67 -1.69
N GLN A 53 -8.89 -5.95 -2.91
CA GLN A 53 -10.24 -5.65 -3.33
C GLN A 53 -11.29 -6.44 -2.52
N THR A 54 -10.98 -7.64 -2.07
CA THR A 54 -11.88 -8.43 -1.21
C THR A 54 -12.21 -7.68 0.07
N PHE A 55 -11.21 -7.14 0.76
CA PHE A 55 -11.41 -6.37 1.99
C PHE A 55 -12.10 -5.01 1.74
N ALA A 56 -11.84 -4.38 0.60
CA ALA A 56 -12.46 -3.11 0.24
C ALA A 56 -13.96 -3.23 -0.08
N THR A 57 -14.41 -4.36 -0.62
CA THR A 57 -15.77 -4.52 -1.14
C THR A 57 -16.68 -5.41 -0.29
N ASP A 58 -16.11 -6.29 0.52
CA ASP A 58 -16.87 -7.14 1.45
C ASP A 58 -17.06 -6.43 2.79
N ARG A 59 -18.25 -5.80 2.97
CA ARG A 59 -18.56 -5.05 4.20
C ARG A 59 -18.48 -5.89 5.46
N ALA A 60 -18.86 -7.17 5.39
CA ALA A 60 -18.84 -8.06 6.54
C ALA A 60 -17.38 -8.37 6.97
N LEU A 61 -16.51 -8.66 6.01
CA LEU A 61 -15.08 -8.84 6.31
C LEU A 61 -14.42 -7.54 6.72
N GLY A 62 -14.71 -6.42 6.07
CA GLY A 62 -14.17 -5.11 6.40
C GLY A 62 -14.58 -4.57 7.77
N SER A 63 -15.69 -5.08 8.37
CA SER A 63 -16.08 -4.74 9.74
C SER A 63 -15.28 -5.53 10.81
N VAL A 64 -14.69 -6.67 10.43
CA VAL A 64 -13.93 -7.55 11.34
C VAL A 64 -12.43 -7.42 11.13
N PHE A 65 -12.00 -7.26 9.88
CA PHE A 65 -10.60 -7.21 9.49
C PHE A 65 -10.25 -5.89 8.80
N HIS A 66 -9.06 -5.42 9.05
CA HIS A 66 -8.41 -4.39 8.23
C HIS A 66 -7.06 -4.91 7.75
N VAL A 67 -6.67 -4.50 6.55
CA VAL A 67 -5.32 -4.81 6.04
C VAL A 67 -4.34 -3.91 6.77
N GLU A 68 -3.43 -4.50 7.53
CA GLU A 68 -2.45 -3.76 8.32
C GLU A 68 -1.28 -3.32 7.47
N ALA A 69 -0.72 -4.22 6.67
CA ALA A 69 0.37 -3.94 5.75
C ALA A 69 0.42 -4.95 4.60
N VAL A 70 0.91 -4.49 3.47
CA VAL A 70 1.34 -5.32 2.34
C VAL A 70 2.87 -5.39 2.39
N VAL A 71 3.41 -6.60 2.54
CA VAL A 71 4.85 -6.84 2.56
C VAL A 71 5.25 -7.58 1.28
N THR A 72 6.21 -7.06 0.55
CA THR A 72 6.76 -7.72 -0.65
C THR A 72 8.21 -8.08 -0.41
N VAL A 73 8.53 -9.35 -0.63
CA VAL A 73 9.89 -9.88 -0.53
C VAL A 73 10.53 -9.86 -1.92
N VAL A 74 11.73 -9.30 -2.03
CA VAL A 74 12.47 -9.18 -3.28
C VAL A 74 13.87 -9.77 -3.10
N ASP A 75 14.20 -10.71 -3.95
CA ASP A 75 15.49 -11.41 -3.96
C ASP A 75 16.58 -10.52 -4.58
N ALA A 76 17.68 -10.30 -3.88
CA ALA A 76 18.77 -9.47 -4.39
C ALA A 76 19.55 -10.10 -5.54
N VAL A 77 19.46 -11.43 -5.73
CA VAL A 77 20.18 -12.14 -6.81
C VAL A 77 19.48 -11.94 -8.15
N THR A 78 18.15 -12.06 -8.18
CA THR A 78 17.35 -12.05 -9.42
C THR A 78 16.35 -10.90 -9.51
N GLY A 79 16.12 -10.20 -8.40
CA GLY A 79 15.04 -9.21 -8.28
C GLY A 79 15.14 -8.05 -9.25
N ALA A 80 16.34 -7.51 -9.48
CA ALA A 80 16.55 -6.41 -10.42
C ALA A 80 16.17 -6.80 -11.85
N GLU A 81 16.56 -8.01 -12.29
CA GLU A 81 16.20 -8.56 -13.59
C GLU A 81 14.69 -8.83 -13.66
N THR A 82 14.12 -9.46 -12.63
CA THR A 82 12.69 -9.77 -12.57
C THR A 82 11.83 -8.50 -12.66
N LEU A 83 12.19 -7.45 -11.94
CA LEU A 83 11.53 -6.14 -12.03
C LEU A 83 11.63 -5.53 -13.44
N GLY A 84 12.65 -5.86 -14.21
CA GLY A 84 12.84 -5.40 -15.59
C GLY A 84 11.78 -5.93 -16.55
N TRP A 85 11.37 -7.20 -16.40
CA TRP A 85 10.45 -7.84 -17.37
C TRP A 85 9.07 -8.18 -16.79
N SER A 86 8.92 -8.45 -15.48
CA SER A 86 7.64 -8.86 -14.89
C SER A 86 6.81 -7.64 -14.44
N ALA A 87 5.66 -7.46 -15.06
CA ALA A 87 4.67 -6.45 -14.65
C ALA A 87 4.09 -6.77 -13.28
N GLU A 88 3.91 -8.05 -12.95
CA GLU A 88 3.40 -8.53 -11.67
C GLU A 88 4.38 -8.19 -10.54
N ALA A 89 5.68 -8.45 -10.74
CA ALA A 89 6.70 -8.12 -9.74
C ALA A 89 6.78 -6.61 -9.49
N ARG A 90 6.72 -5.79 -10.54
CA ARG A 90 6.62 -4.33 -10.39
C ARG A 90 5.38 -3.92 -9.60
N LYS A 91 4.22 -4.51 -9.92
CA LYS A 91 2.97 -4.23 -9.24
C LYS A 91 3.02 -4.62 -7.76
N GLN A 92 3.57 -5.79 -7.43
CA GLN A 92 3.79 -6.22 -6.06
C GLN A 92 4.67 -5.23 -5.29
N ALA A 93 5.78 -4.77 -5.88
CA ALA A 93 6.66 -3.79 -5.26
C ALA A 93 5.96 -2.42 -5.06
N ILE A 94 5.15 -1.98 -6.03
CA ILE A 94 4.42 -0.71 -5.96
C ILE A 94 3.33 -0.75 -4.88
N LEU A 95 2.63 -1.86 -4.73
CA LEU A 95 1.55 -1.99 -3.75
C LEU A 95 2.05 -2.22 -2.33
N ALA A 96 3.33 -2.54 -2.14
CA ALA A 96 3.91 -2.82 -0.84
C ALA A 96 3.94 -1.60 0.09
N ASP A 97 3.63 -1.83 1.36
CA ASP A 97 3.95 -0.92 2.45
C ASP A 97 5.40 -1.08 2.88
N ARG A 98 5.90 -2.31 2.79
CA ARG A 98 7.25 -2.70 3.15
C ARG A 98 7.84 -3.63 2.11
N LEU A 99 9.10 -3.38 1.81
CA LEU A 99 9.90 -4.17 0.90
C LEU A 99 11.02 -4.84 1.69
N VAL A 100 11.11 -6.15 1.60
CA VAL A 100 12.17 -6.92 2.27
C VAL A 100 13.11 -7.45 1.20
N VAL A 101 14.31 -6.89 1.15
CA VAL A 101 15.39 -7.35 0.25
C VAL A 101 16.10 -8.51 0.90
N THR A 102 16.08 -9.66 0.25
CA THR A 102 16.66 -10.91 0.77
C THR A 102 17.85 -11.37 -0.03
N LYS A 103 18.59 -12.34 0.49
CA LYS A 103 19.74 -12.97 -0.15
C LYS A 103 20.86 -11.99 -0.52
N THR A 104 21.01 -10.91 0.24
CA THR A 104 22.10 -9.94 0.05
C THR A 104 23.47 -10.57 0.35
N ASP A 105 23.53 -11.65 1.13
CA ASP A 105 24.70 -12.42 1.48
C ASP A 105 25.25 -13.27 0.32
N VAL A 106 24.40 -13.64 -0.65
CA VAL A 106 24.79 -14.44 -1.82
C VAL A 106 24.74 -13.65 -3.12
N ALA A 107 24.17 -12.46 -3.10
CA ALA A 107 24.18 -11.53 -4.23
C ALA A 107 25.59 -10.93 -4.41
N GLY A 108 25.91 -10.48 -5.62
CA GLY A 108 27.16 -9.77 -5.89
C GLY A 108 27.29 -8.48 -5.03
N GLU A 109 28.52 -8.06 -4.82
CA GLU A 109 28.79 -6.84 -4.04
C GLU A 109 28.00 -5.63 -4.58
N GLY A 110 27.32 -4.92 -3.70
CA GLY A 110 26.48 -3.76 -4.05
C GLY A 110 25.12 -4.09 -4.68
N ALA A 111 24.81 -5.37 -4.98
CA ALA A 111 23.56 -5.73 -5.62
C ALA A 111 22.32 -5.37 -4.76
N GLY A 112 22.38 -5.61 -3.45
CA GLY A 112 21.32 -5.21 -2.52
C GLY A 112 21.06 -3.71 -2.49
N ALA A 113 22.12 -2.91 -2.48
CA ALA A 113 22.03 -1.44 -2.52
C ALA A 113 21.46 -0.94 -3.86
N ALA A 114 21.90 -1.50 -4.98
CA ALA A 114 21.38 -1.17 -6.30
C ALA A 114 19.89 -1.53 -6.45
N LEU A 115 19.49 -2.71 -5.99
CA LEU A 115 18.09 -3.13 -5.96
C LEU A 115 17.26 -2.21 -5.06
N SER A 116 17.76 -1.86 -3.87
CA SER A 116 17.07 -0.95 -2.96
C SER A 116 16.87 0.43 -3.59
N ALA A 117 17.83 0.94 -4.36
CA ALA A 117 17.69 2.19 -5.10
C ALA A 117 16.61 2.09 -6.19
N GLN A 118 16.58 0.99 -6.94
CA GLN A 118 15.54 0.73 -7.94
C GLN A 118 14.14 0.64 -7.31
N LEU A 119 14.02 -0.06 -6.17
CA LEU A 119 12.78 -0.19 -5.42
C LEU A 119 12.28 1.16 -4.89
N ARG A 120 13.18 2.03 -4.39
CA ARG A 120 12.81 3.41 -3.98
C ARG A 120 12.29 4.25 -5.13
N THR A 121 12.79 4.04 -6.34
CA THR A 121 12.27 4.69 -7.53
C THR A 121 10.85 4.19 -7.86
N LEU A 122 10.61 2.88 -7.76
CA LEU A 122 9.29 2.29 -8.01
C LEU A 122 8.25 2.66 -6.94
N ASN A 123 8.64 2.62 -5.67
CA ASN A 123 7.76 2.89 -4.54
C ASN A 123 8.49 3.71 -3.47
N PRO A 124 8.54 5.04 -3.63
CA PRO A 124 9.23 5.92 -2.67
C PRO A 124 8.60 5.93 -1.28
N GLY A 125 7.34 5.49 -1.15
CA GLY A 125 6.62 5.45 0.11
C GLY A 125 6.77 4.15 0.91
N ALA A 126 7.44 3.12 0.36
CA ALA A 126 7.68 1.88 1.07
C ALA A 126 8.94 1.95 1.95
N GLU A 127 8.86 1.35 3.12
CA GLU A 127 10.04 1.09 3.94
C GLU A 127 10.80 -0.10 3.37
N ILE A 128 12.13 0.00 3.27
CA ILE A 128 12.97 -1.06 2.73
C ILE A 128 13.86 -1.61 3.84
N TYR A 129 13.78 -2.91 4.04
CA TYR A 129 14.59 -3.68 5.00
C TYR A 129 15.39 -4.74 4.28
N GLU A 130 16.54 -5.09 4.86
CA GLU A 130 17.33 -6.23 4.39
C GLU A 130 17.19 -7.39 5.38
N ALA A 131 17.09 -8.59 4.85
CA ALA A 131 17.01 -9.81 5.65
C ALA A 131 17.84 -10.93 5.02
N VAL A 132 18.62 -11.61 5.85
CA VAL A 132 19.40 -12.78 5.46
C VAL A 132 18.86 -14.00 6.22
N ASN A 133 18.52 -15.07 5.50
CA ASN A 133 17.99 -16.30 6.09
C ASN A 133 16.74 -16.09 6.99
N GLY A 134 15.95 -15.07 6.70
CA GLY A 134 14.76 -14.75 7.49
C GLY A 134 15.05 -14.05 8.81
N ASP A 135 16.28 -13.62 9.06
CA ASP A 135 16.66 -12.84 10.22
C ASP A 135 16.18 -11.38 10.03
N ILE A 136 15.00 -11.13 10.50
CA ILE A 136 14.33 -9.82 10.53
C ILE A 136 13.49 -9.71 11.80
N ASP A 137 13.55 -8.57 12.46
CA ASP A 137 12.67 -8.32 13.60
C ASP A 137 11.20 -8.36 13.15
N PRO A 138 10.38 -9.28 13.70
CA PRO A 138 8.96 -9.38 13.34
C PRO A 138 8.18 -8.08 13.52
N THR A 139 8.63 -7.17 14.38
CA THR A 139 8.00 -5.87 14.57
C THR A 139 8.06 -5.01 13.31
N TYR A 140 9.08 -5.18 12.47
CA TYR A 140 9.16 -4.50 11.17
C TYR A 140 8.08 -4.97 10.19
N LEU A 141 7.55 -6.16 10.38
CA LEU A 141 6.46 -6.67 9.55
C LEU A 141 5.08 -6.25 10.05
N THR A 142 4.98 -5.88 11.32
CA THR A 142 3.69 -5.74 12.03
C THR A 142 3.43 -4.35 12.60
N ASN A 143 4.44 -3.52 12.83
CA ASN A 143 4.20 -2.16 13.30
C ASN A 143 3.59 -1.29 12.20
N PRO A 144 2.65 -0.40 12.50
CA PRO A 144 2.19 0.57 11.52
C PRO A 144 3.39 1.37 11.02
N ALA A 145 3.52 1.48 9.69
CA ALA A 145 4.64 2.18 9.06
C ALA A 145 4.79 3.60 9.62
N SER A 146 5.86 3.84 10.36
CA SER A 146 6.03 5.04 11.17
C SER A 146 6.92 6.11 10.54
N ASP A 147 7.71 5.78 9.51
CA ASP A 147 8.61 6.76 8.93
C ASP A 147 8.05 7.37 7.63
N TYR A 148 7.26 8.41 7.82
CA TYR A 148 6.69 9.19 6.71
C TYR A 148 7.70 10.21 6.13
N ARG A 149 8.91 10.34 6.72
CA ARG A 149 9.88 11.37 6.33
C ARG A 149 10.46 11.17 4.94
N ASN A 150 10.56 9.93 4.49
CA ASN A 150 11.15 9.57 3.20
C ASN A 150 10.15 9.47 2.04
N ALA A 151 8.85 9.67 2.30
CA ALA A 151 7.78 9.44 1.33
C ALA A 151 7.64 10.51 0.22
N PHE A 152 8.49 11.55 0.21
CA PHE A 152 8.21 12.76 -0.57
C PHE A 152 9.21 13.03 -1.71
N VAL A 153 9.84 12.00 -2.23
CA VAL A 153 10.77 12.16 -3.35
C VAL A 153 10.24 11.44 -4.58
N ALA A 154 10.07 12.17 -5.64
CA ALA A 154 10.16 11.81 -7.03
C ALA A 154 8.87 11.90 -7.89
N GLU A 155 9.04 12.59 -9.00
CA GLU A 155 8.39 12.26 -10.26
C GLU A 155 9.20 11.12 -10.90
N ALA A 156 8.60 9.95 -11.05
CA ALA A 156 9.17 8.86 -11.83
C ALA A 156 8.13 8.40 -12.84
N ALA A 157 8.51 8.46 -14.12
CA ALA A 157 7.76 7.79 -15.18
C ALA A 157 8.25 6.34 -15.25
N HIS A 158 7.34 5.40 -15.13
CA HIS A 158 7.62 3.97 -15.27
C HIS A 158 7.05 3.45 -16.59
N SER A 159 7.51 2.29 -17.03
CA SER A 159 6.90 1.56 -18.15
C SER A 159 5.41 1.25 -17.82
N ASP A 160 4.60 1.00 -18.84
CA ASP A 160 3.20 0.57 -18.74
C ASP A 160 2.20 1.64 -18.24
N GLY A 161 2.52 2.95 -18.42
CA GLY A 161 1.67 4.06 -18.01
C GLY A 161 1.61 4.29 -16.49
N ILE A 162 2.45 3.60 -15.73
CA ILE A 162 2.59 3.83 -14.30
C ILE A 162 3.48 5.05 -14.09
N GLY A 163 3.06 5.94 -13.21
CA GLY A 163 3.84 7.11 -12.80
C GLY A 163 3.59 7.45 -11.33
N SER A 164 4.48 8.23 -10.76
CA SER A 164 4.31 8.79 -9.42
C SER A 164 4.43 10.31 -9.46
N PHE A 165 3.65 10.98 -8.63
CA PHE A 165 3.74 12.42 -8.43
C PHE A 165 3.44 12.78 -6.97
N VAL A 166 3.89 13.94 -6.55
CA VAL A 166 3.61 14.48 -5.21
C VAL A 166 2.59 15.60 -5.31
N PHE A 167 1.38 15.34 -4.86
CA PHE A 167 0.37 16.38 -4.68
C PHE A 167 0.76 17.24 -3.47
N THR A 168 0.96 18.54 -3.68
CA THR A 168 1.26 19.50 -2.62
C THR A 168 0.17 20.57 -2.54
N GLU A 169 -0.31 20.85 -1.32
CA GLU A 169 -1.27 21.93 -1.08
C GLU A 169 -0.87 22.70 0.20
N ASN A 170 -0.70 24.00 0.07
CA ASN A 170 -0.26 24.84 1.18
C ASN A 170 -1.44 25.25 2.08
N ALA A 171 -2.62 25.44 1.50
CA ALA A 171 -3.81 25.79 2.26
C ALA A 171 -4.41 24.57 2.98
N PRO A 172 -4.98 24.75 4.19
CA PRO A 172 -5.70 23.67 4.85
C PRO A 172 -6.88 23.18 3.99
N LEU A 173 -6.98 21.86 3.85
CA LEU A 173 -8.04 21.18 3.11
C LEU A 173 -9.24 20.89 4.01
N ALA A 174 -10.45 21.05 3.48
CA ALA A 174 -11.63 20.51 4.13
C ALA A 174 -11.68 19.00 3.94
N TRP A 175 -11.75 18.24 5.04
CA TRP A 175 -11.80 16.76 4.98
C TRP A 175 -12.88 16.23 4.03
N PRO A 176 -14.14 16.73 4.04
CA PRO A 176 -15.18 16.24 3.14
C PRO A 176 -14.84 16.38 1.65
N VAL A 177 -14.10 17.42 1.27
CA VAL A 177 -13.65 17.62 -0.12
C VAL A 177 -12.63 16.56 -0.51
N PHE A 178 -11.61 16.35 0.32
CA PHE A 178 -10.60 15.34 0.05
C PHE A 178 -11.22 13.92 0.03
N ALA A 179 -12.04 13.58 1.02
CA ALA A 179 -12.70 12.29 1.09
C ALA A 179 -13.55 12.01 -0.16
N LYS A 180 -14.39 12.96 -0.58
CA LYS A 180 -15.18 12.82 -1.82
C LYS A 180 -14.31 12.71 -3.07
N THR A 181 -13.16 13.41 -3.11
CA THR A 181 -12.21 13.29 -4.22
C THR A 181 -11.65 11.87 -4.31
N MET A 182 -11.24 11.31 -3.18
CA MET A 182 -10.71 9.96 -3.13
C MET A 182 -11.78 8.92 -3.43
N ASP A 183 -13.00 9.08 -2.92
CA ASP A 183 -14.13 8.20 -3.23
C ASP A 183 -14.42 8.18 -4.73
N ALA A 184 -14.45 9.34 -5.37
CA ALA A 184 -14.67 9.44 -6.82
C ALA A 184 -13.53 8.77 -7.60
N LEU A 185 -12.28 9.00 -7.23
CA LEU A 185 -11.12 8.35 -7.86
C LEU A 185 -11.18 6.82 -7.69
N MET A 186 -11.49 6.34 -6.48
CA MET A 186 -11.59 4.90 -6.23
C MET A 186 -12.74 4.26 -7.01
N GLN A 187 -13.89 4.93 -7.13
CA GLN A 187 -15.04 4.41 -7.86
C GLN A 187 -14.82 4.40 -9.38
N LEU A 188 -14.24 5.46 -9.93
CA LEU A 188 -14.09 5.63 -11.37
C LEU A 188 -12.79 5.02 -11.93
N ARG A 189 -11.71 5.05 -11.16
CA ARG A 189 -10.36 4.71 -11.60
C ARG A 189 -9.60 3.84 -10.57
N GLY A 190 -10.29 3.14 -9.68
CA GLY A 190 -9.68 2.36 -8.61
C GLY A 190 -8.57 1.40 -9.06
N PRO A 191 -8.69 0.65 -10.17
CA PRO A 191 -7.62 -0.20 -10.67
C PRO A 191 -6.36 0.57 -11.09
N ASP A 192 -6.50 1.86 -11.41
CA ASP A 192 -5.42 2.75 -11.84
C ASP A 192 -4.85 3.60 -10.69
N LEU A 193 -5.56 3.70 -9.57
CA LEU A 193 -5.08 4.33 -8.34
C LEU A 193 -4.30 3.29 -7.53
N LEU A 194 -3.02 3.08 -7.85
CA LEU A 194 -2.25 1.99 -7.28
C LEU A 194 -1.95 2.22 -5.81
N ARG A 195 -1.48 3.42 -5.46
CA ARG A 195 -1.15 3.77 -4.07
C ARG A 195 -1.27 5.27 -3.83
N VAL A 196 -1.77 5.63 -2.66
CA VAL A 196 -1.76 7.02 -2.16
C VAL A 196 -1.29 6.99 -0.72
N LYS A 197 -0.28 7.78 -0.38
CA LYS A 197 0.24 7.87 0.99
C LYS A 197 0.79 9.27 1.25
N GLY A 198 0.46 9.83 2.41
CA GLY A 198 1.03 11.12 2.79
C GLY A 198 0.34 11.79 3.94
N PHE A 199 0.61 13.08 4.07
CA PHE A 199 0.04 13.97 5.08
C PHE A 199 -0.90 14.97 4.45
N LEU A 200 -2.00 15.22 5.13
CA LEU A 200 -2.90 16.32 4.82
C LEU A 200 -2.89 17.37 5.95
N ASN A 201 -2.80 18.61 5.55
CA ASN A 201 -3.17 19.74 6.40
C ASN A 201 -4.69 19.87 6.32
N VAL A 202 -5.40 19.35 7.31
CA VAL A 202 -6.86 19.35 7.38
C VAL A 202 -7.32 20.49 8.25
N LYS A 203 -8.36 21.22 7.84
CA LYS A 203 -9.00 22.25 8.67
C LYS A 203 -9.42 21.65 10.01
N ASP A 204 -9.23 22.41 11.07
CA ASP A 204 -9.61 22.08 12.44
C ASP A 204 -8.82 20.93 13.09
N CYS A 205 -7.84 20.34 12.38
CA CYS A 205 -6.87 19.41 12.95
C CYS A 205 -5.62 20.16 13.46
N LYS A 206 -5.08 19.72 14.61
CA LYS A 206 -3.88 20.30 15.21
C LYS A 206 -2.60 19.78 14.55
N GLY A 207 -2.60 18.51 14.22
CA GLY A 207 -1.52 17.82 13.56
C GLY A 207 -1.84 17.43 12.11
N PRO A 208 -0.89 16.84 11.39
CA PRO A 208 -1.15 16.32 10.06
C PRO A 208 -2.01 15.07 10.13
N VAL A 209 -2.92 14.92 9.19
CA VAL A 209 -3.72 13.71 9.03
C VAL A 209 -3.01 12.80 8.02
N VAL A 210 -2.57 11.65 8.50
CA VAL A 210 -2.01 10.60 7.65
C VAL A 210 -3.13 9.95 6.86
N VAL A 211 -2.92 9.84 5.55
CA VAL A 211 -3.81 9.11 4.64
C VAL A 211 -3.04 8.05 3.89
N GLN A 212 -3.68 6.90 3.73
CA GLN A 212 -3.11 5.79 3.00
C GLN A 212 -4.21 5.04 2.25
N PHE A 213 -3.99 4.83 0.95
CA PHE A 213 -4.87 4.04 0.10
C PHE A 213 -4.03 3.06 -0.71
N VAL A 214 -4.55 1.88 -0.90
CA VAL A 214 -4.00 0.86 -1.79
C VAL A 214 -5.13 0.39 -2.68
N GLN A 215 -5.14 0.86 -3.91
CA GLN A 215 -6.23 0.67 -4.86
C GLN A 215 -7.59 1.09 -4.29
N HIS A 216 -8.53 0.15 -4.14
CA HIS A 216 -9.87 0.40 -3.58
C HIS A 216 -9.90 0.41 -2.05
N LEU A 217 -8.78 0.13 -1.38
CA LEU A 217 -8.71 0.05 0.07
C LEU A 217 -8.25 1.38 0.65
N ALA A 218 -9.12 2.02 1.44
CA ALA A 218 -8.77 3.15 2.27
C ALA A 218 -8.43 2.67 3.68
N HIS A 219 -7.27 3.03 4.19
CA HIS A 219 -6.94 2.85 5.60
C HIS A 219 -7.60 3.94 6.43
N PRO A 220 -7.97 3.67 7.69
CA PRO A 220 -8.46 4.71 8.59
C PRO A 220 -7.47 5.86 8.67
N PRO A 221 -7.91 7.13 8.51
CA PRO A 221 -7.02 8.28 8.65
C PRO A 221 -6.57 8.43 10.10
N VAL A 222 -5.34 8.86 10.32
CA VAL A 222 -4.76 9.03 11.65
C VAL A 222 -4.21 10.44 11.80
N GLU A 223 -4.71 11.21 12.77
CA GLU A 223 -4.12 12.50 13.14
C GLU A 223 -2.88 12.28 14.01
N LEU A 224 -1.74 12.83 13.61
CA LEU A 224 -0.51 12.80 14.40
C LEU A 224 -0.48 13.97 15.38
N GLN A 225 0.29 13.82 16.47
CA GLN A 225 0.43 14.87 17.47
C GLN A 225 1.27 16.07 17.00
N SER A 226 2.19 15.87 16.06
CA SER A 226 3.09 16.90 15.55
C SER A 226 3.41 16.68 14.08
N TRP A 227 3.77 17.78 13.40
CA TRP A 227 4.28 17.75 12.05
C TRP A 227 5.69 17.14 12.00
N PRO A 228 6.04 16.38 10.96
CA PRO A 228 7.38 15.80 10.82
C PRO A 228 8.44 16.84 10.48
N ASP A 229 8.03 18.02 9.98
CA ASP A 229 8.88 19.16 9.68
C ASP A 229 8.13 20.48 9.93
N ASP A 230 8.80 21.62 9.74
CA ASP A 230 8.26 22.97 9.99
C ASP A 230 7.22 23.40 8.94
N GLY A 231 7.03 22.63 7.88
CA GLY A 231 6.13 22.96 6.78
C GLY A 231 4.73 22.38 6.95
N ARG A 232 3.79 23.19 7.52
CA ARG A 232 2.39 22.79 7.64
C ARG A 232 1.66 22.80 6.30
N ARG A 233 1.99 21.86 5.42
CA ARG A 233 1.39 21.70 4.09
C ARG A 233 1.03 20.26 3.81
N SER A 234 -0.03 20.04 3.03
CA SER A 234 -0.35 18.71 2.53
C SER A 234 0.72 18.24 1.56
N ARG A 235 1.18 17.02 1.71
CA ARG A 235 2.09 16.32 0.80
C ARG A 235 1.65 14.87 0.70
N VAL A 236 1.15 14.49 -0.47
CA VAL A 236 0.62 13.15 -0.72
C VAL A 236 1.25 12.60 -2.00
N VAL A 237 1.93 11.50 -1.88
CA VAL A 237 2.45 10.73 -3.01
C VAL A 237 1.33 9.90 -3.61
N PHE A 238 1.16 10.04 -4.90
CA PHE A 238 0.28 9.21 -5.72
C PHE A 238 1.14 8.32 -6.61
N ILE A 239 0.85 7.03 -6.64
CA ILE A 239 1.35 6.10 -7.64
C ILE A 239 0.12 5.63 -8.41
N THR A 240 0.10 5.93 -9.70
CA THR A 240 -1.10 5.76 -10.52
C THR A 240 -0.74 5.16 -11.87
N ARG A 241 -1.74 4.64 -12.57
CA ARG A 241 -1.66 4.28 -13.97
C ARG A 241 -2.53 5.24 -14.78
N ASN A 242 -1.90 6.00 -15.70
CA ASN A 242 -2.62 6.95 -16.57
C ASN A 242 -3.55 7.92 -15.81
N ILE A 243 -3.18 8.34 -14.59
CA ILE A 243 -3.81 9.44 -13.85
C ILE A 243 -2.71 10.44 -13.54
N SER A 244 -2.88 11.68 -13.99
CA SER A 244 -1.93 12.78 -13.75
C SER A 244 -2.29 13.59 -12.50
N GLU A 245 -1.30 14.32 -11.96
CA GLU A 245 -1.51 15.30 -10.89
C GLU A 245 -2.58 16.32 -11.26
N GLN A 246 -2.56 16.80 -12.51
CA GLN A 246 -3.52 17.78 -13.00
C GLN A 246 -4.97 17.27 -12.89
N GLN A 247 -5.22 16.02 -13.30
CA GLN A 247 -6.55 15.42 -13.20
C GLN A 247 -7.03 15.31 -11.74
N VAL A 248 -6.13 14.97 -10.81
CA VAL A 248 -6.46 14.93 -9.37
C VAL A 248 -6.78 16.32 -8.85
N ARG A 249 -6.01 17.36 -9.25
CA ARG A 249 -6.25 18.74 -8.88
C ARG A 249 -7.57 19.27 -9.43
N GLU A 250 -7.86 19.03 -10.71
CA GLU A 250 -9.11 19.44 -11.36
C GLU A 250 -10.34 18.83 -10.66
N LEU A 251 -10.27 17.56 -10.30
CA LEU A 251 -11.35 16.88 -9.58
C LEU A 251 -11.54 17.48 -8.17
N LEU A 252 -10.44 17.71 -7.44
CA LEU A 252 -10.48 18.34 -6.12
C LEU A 252 -11.08 19.75 -6.18
N GLU A 253 -10.68 20.57 -7.15
CA GLU A 253 -11.22 21.91 -7.35
C GLU A 253 -12.70 21.91 -7.74
N ALA A 254 -13.12 20.94 -8.58
CA ALA A 254 -14.53 20.78 -8.92
C ALA A 254 -15.37 20.46 -7.67
N LEU A 255 -14.88 19.56 -6.82
CA LEU A 255 -15.57 19.16 -5.58
C LEU A 255 -15.53 20.26 -4.50
N ARG A 256 -14.50 21.12 -4.46
CA ARG A 256 -14.47 22.31 -3.59
C ARG A 256 -15.64 23.26 -3.82
N LYS A 257 -16.13 23.33 -5.06
CA LYS A 257 -17.26 24.21 -5.43
C LYS A 257 -18.63 23.63 -5.06
N LEU A 258 -18.67 22.33 -4.71
CA LEU A 258 -19.90 21.59 -4.40
C LEU A 258 -20.09 21.32 -2.90
N VAL A 259 -19.08 21.65 -2.09
CA VAL A 259 -19.05 21.46 -0.64
C VAL A 259 -18.87 22.80 0.06
#